data_ad88424281d806f5842ce5c5985e0c78
#
_entry.id   ad88424281d806f5842ce5c5985e0c78
#
_cell.length_a   1.000
_cell.length_b   1.000
_cell.length_c   1.000
_cell.angle_alpha   90.00
_cell.angle_beta   90.00
_cell.angle_gamma   90.00
#
_symmetry.space_group_name_H-M   'P 1'
#
loop_
_entity.id
_entity.type
_entity.pdbx_description
1 polymer ?
#
loop_
_entity_poly.entity_id
_entity_poly.type
_entity_poly.pdbx_seq_one_letter_code
_entity_poly.pdbx_strand_id
1 'polypeptide(L)'
;MRRKLKTVGLILLLLAAPLIFTAQHDREFEWSKQLDIQQSLLRELDLYYVDEIDPGKLIRSGIDHMLKSLDPYTLYIPESRIEDIQLMTTGEYGGIGAMIGQRGDTIFVTEPYEGSPAQKAGLRAGDLIRQVNGRPVSGRKPAEITEEMKGEIGSPVTLTIERPYSGEKLTLNLVREKIKFPNVAHYQTLTDNTGYIRITGFTEGASREVKEALLDLKEQGISSVVLDFRGNPGGLLMEAVEIVNIFVPRGQEVVTTRGKARQWVASYSCRSNPIDTLIPVAVLVNSASASASEIVAGVMQDLDRGVIIGQRTFGKGLVQTTRNLSYKAKLNLTTAKYYIPSGRCIQALDYSNRRPDGSVGNIPDSLTSEFSTKAGRKVRDGGGIIPDIQIKPRTLSALATEMVYQRQFFDFATKFRNLNESILPPGSFHLQETVWKDLPAFLKENNFTYQTASEEALEKLEKVLESEKFLDKSAELVNQIKQVVSGDLNRDLELFRPEITTVLEEEIVSRYYHQSGRARQVIPNDQTIAKAVEILSNQEEYLKLLGK
;
A
#
# COMPACT_ATOMS: atom_id res chain seq x y z
N MET A 1 -56.71 3.33 -31.76
CA MET A 1 -55.40 2.74 -31.39
C MET A 1 -54.86 3.23 -30.05
N ARG A 2 -54.76 4.53 -29.76
CA ARG A 2 -54.21 5.10 -28.49
C ARG A 2 -54.95 4.68 -27.19
N ARG A 3 -56.27 4.43 -27.20
CA ARG A 3 -57.02 3.95 -26.01
C ARG A 3 -56.68 2.48 -25.66
N LYS A 4 -56.54 1.61 -26.66
CA LYS A 4 -56.17 0.19 -26.43
C LYS A 4 -54.73 0.02 -25.90
N LEU A 5 -53.78 0.89 -26.32
CA LEU A 5 -52.41 0.88 -25.77
C LEU A 5 -52.37 1.31 -24.28
N LYS A 6 -53.20 2.29 -23.88
CA LYS A 6 -53.30 2.72 -22.48
C LYS A 6 -53.88 1.62 -21.57
N THR A 7 -54.90 0.88 -22.09
CA THR A 7 -55.51 -0.23 -21.34
C THR A 7 -54.55 -1.43 -21.19
N VAL A 8 -53.79 -1.77 -22.23
CA VAL A 8 -52.77 -2.83 -22.17
C VAL A 8 -51.62 -2.43 -21.23
N GLY A 9 -51.16 -1.17 -21.23
CA GLY A 9 -50.16 -0.66 -20.29
C GLY A 9 -50.64 -0.71 -18.83
N LEU A 10 -51.93 -0.39 -18.59
CA LEU A 10 -52.50 -0.45 -17.24
C LEU A 10 -52.65 -1.90 -16.73
N ILE A 11 -53.01 -2.84 -17.62
CA ILE A 11 -53.11 -4.27 -17.28
C ILE A 11 -51.72 -4.86 -17.00
N LEU A 12 -50.70 -4.50 -17.77
CA LEU A 12 -49.31 -4.90 -17.50
C LEU A 12 -48.79 -4.34 -16.18
N LEU A 13 -49.13 -3.11 -15.82
CA LEU A 13 -48.79 -2.50 -14.53
C LEU A 13 -49.52 -3.18 -13.37
N LEU A 14 -50.77 -3.55 -13.52
CA LEU A 14 -51.58 -4.27 -12.53
C LEU A 14 -51.12 -5.73 -12.34
N LEU A 15 -50.56 -6.36 -13.37
CA LEU A 15 -49.97 -7.70 -13.29
C LEU A 15 -48.52 -7.69 -12.74
N ALA A 16 -47.77 -6.61 -12.95
CA ALA A 16 -46.41 -6.46 -12.42
C ALA A 16 -46.37 -6.07 -10.92
N ALA A 17 -47.38 -5.33 -10.44
CA ALA A 17 -47.47 -4.89 -9.05
C ALA A 17 -47.51 -6.06 -8.04
N PRO A 18 -48.32 -7.12 -8.19
CA PRO A 18 -48.29 -8.25 -7.25
C PRO A 18 -46.98 -9.04 -7.30
N LEU A 19 -46.32 -9.16 -8.47
CA LEU A 19 -45.00 -9.83 -8.59
C LEU A 19 -43.91 -9.08 -7.87
N ILE A 20 -43.92 -7.76 -7.85
CA ILE A 20 -42.99 -6.93 -7.09
C ILE A 20 -43.28 -7.04 -5.59
N PHE A 21 -44.54 -7.07 -5.19
CA PHE A 21 -44.96 -7.21 -3.79
C PHE A 21 -44.58 -8.59 -3.21
N THR A 22 -44.76 -9.68 -3.98
CA THR A 22 -44.38 -11.02 -3.54
C THR A 22 -42.88 -11.15 -3.40
N ALA A 23 -42.08 -10.67 -4.34
CA ALA A 23 -40.61 -10.73 -4.25
C ALA A 23 -40.02 -9.93 -3.09
N GLN A 24 -40.66 -8.81 -2.72
CA GLN A 24 -40.24 -8.02 -1.57
C GLN A 24 -40.63 -8.70 -0.23
N HIS A 25 -41.83 -9.29 -0.18
CA HIS A 25 -42.31 -10.02 0.99
C HIS A 25 -41.49 -11.30 1.27
N ASP A 26 -41.15 -12.05 0.21
CA ASP A 26 -40.27 -13.22 0.32
C ASP A 26 -38.87 -12.85 0.88
N ARG A 27 -38.36 -11.71 0.48
CA ARG A 27 -37.06 -11.25 0.95
C ARG A 27 -37.09 -10.80 2.42
N GLU A 28 -38.13 -10.10 2.84
CA GLU A 28 -38.29 -9.66 4.24
C GLU A 28 -38.50 -10.87 5.17
N PHE A 29 -39.29 -11.85 4.72
CA PHE A 29 -39.50 -13.10 5.43
C PHE A 29 -38.19 -13.88 5.57
N GLU A 30 -37.39 -14.01 4.50
CA GLU A 30 -36.12 -14.73 4.57
C GLU A 30 -35.12 -14.04 5.53
N TRP A 31 -35.07 -12.71 5.56
CA TRP A 31 -34.29 -11.97 6.55
C TRP A 31 -34.72 -12.28 7.99
N SER A 32 -36.01 -12.21 8.27
CA SER A 32 -36.56 -12.49 9.61
C SER A 32 -36.25 -13.92 10.04
N LYS A 33 -36.50 -14.88 9.15
CA LYS A 33 -36.23 -16.31 9.39
C LYS A 33 -34.75 -16.57 9.71
N GLN A 34 -33.82 -15.99 8.94
CA GLN A 34 -32.39 -16.21 9.16
C GLN A 34 -31.91 -15.56 10.46
N LEU A 35 -32.45 -14.40 10.83
CA LEU A 35 -32.16 -13.77 12.13
C LEU A 35 -32.67 -14.60 13.30
N ASP A 36 -33.88 -15.17 13.22
CA ASP A 36 -34.44 -16.05 14.25
C ASP A 36 -33.61 -17.34 14.42
N ILE A 37 -33.16 -17.94 13.30
CA ILE A 37 -32.26 -19.09 13.30
C ILE A 37 -30.94 -18.74 13.97
N GLN A 38 -30.34 -17.59 13.62
CA GLN A 38 -29.09 -17.14 14.19
C GLN A 38 -29.20 -16.91 15.70
N GLN A 39 -30.27 -16.28 16.16
CA GLN A 39 -30.53 -16.05 17.56
C GLN A 39 -30.68 -17.39 18.34
N SER A 40 -31.43 -18.33 17.76
CA SER A 40 -31.62 -19.67 18.36
C SER A 40 -30.28 -20.42 18.46
N LEU A 41 -29.45 -20.38 17.38
CA LEU A 41 -28.12 -20.98 17.34
C LEU A 41 -27.22 -20.43 18.45
N LEU A 42 -27.16 -19.10 18.61
CA LEU A 42 -26.34 -18.46 19.63
C LEU A 42 -26.78 -18.85 21.04
N ARG A 43 -28.09 -18.95 21.26
CA ARG A 43 -28.66 -19.40 22.55
C ARG A 43 -28.29 -20.84 22.85
N GLU A 44 -28.41 -21.76 21.90
CA GLU A 44 -28.05 -23.18 22.10
C GLU A 44 -26.55 -23.33 22.34
N LEU A 45 -25.70 -22.55 21.68
CA LEU A 45 -24.26 -22.54 21.93
C LEU A 45 -23.94 -22.03 23.34
N ASP A 46 -24.55 -20.95 23.78
CA ASP A 46 -24.33 -20.35 25.10
C ASP A 46 -24.78 -21.31 26.25
N LEU A 47 -25.85 -22.07 26.03
CA LEU A 47 -26.40 -22.97 27.06
C LEU A 47 -25.72 -24.34 27.10
N TYR A 48 -25.27 -24.87 25.98
CA TYR A 48 -24.94 -26.30 25.86
C TYR A 48 -23.56 -26.61 25.30
N TYR A 49 -22.80 -25.60 24.85
CA TYR A 49 -21.43 -25.87 24.38
C TYR A 49 -20.56 -26.32 25.56
N VAL A 50 -19.64 -27.27 25.30
CA VAL A 50 -18.85 -27.95 26.33
C VAL A 50 -17.93 -27.02 27.12
N ASP A 51 -17.44 -25.98 26.52
CA ASP A 51 -16.55 -24.98 27.12
C ASP A 51 -17.24 -23.61 27.21
N GLU A 52 -16.76 -22.73 28.09
CA GLU A 52 -17.21 -21.35 28.15
C GLU A 52 -16.91 -20.63 26.84
N ILE A 53 -17.91 -19.95 26.27
CA ILE A 53 -17.79 -19.16 25.08
C ILE A 53 -17.82 -17.67 25.41
N ASP A 54 -17.08 -16.88 24.60
CA ASP A 54 -17.18 -15.43 24.61
C ASP A 54 -18.14 -15.00 23.47
N PRO A 55 -19.40 -14.62 23.81
CA PRO A 55 -20.39 -14.25 22.78
C PRO A 55 -19.93 -13.10 21.90
N GLY A 56 -19.18 -12.14 22.47
CA GLY A 56 -18.66 -10.98 21.73
C GLY A 56 -17.67 -11.40 20.65
N LYS A 57 -16.74 -12.30 20.96
CA LYS A 57 -15.76 -12.83 19.97
C LYS A 57 -16.45 -13.69 18.93
N LEU A 58 -17.40 -14.53 19.31
CA LEU A 58 -18.10 -15.43 18.41
C LEU A 58 -18.92 -14.66 17.38
N ILE A 59 -19.76 -13.70 17.85
CA ILE A 59 -20.58 -12.85 16.98
C ILE A 59 -19.68 -12.02 16.06
N ARG A 60 -18.61 -11.43 16.57
CA ARG A 60 -17.65 -10.66 15.78
C ARG A 60 -17.03 -11.50 14.67
N SER A 61 -16.59 -12.73 14.96
CA SER A 61 -16.06 -13.66 13.96
C SER A 61 -17.08 -13.89 12.84
N GLY A 62 -18.36 -14.09 13.20
CA GLY A 62 -19.46 -14.22 12.23
C GLY A 62 -19.62 -12.97 11.35
N ILE A 63 -19.62 -11.77 11.94
CA ILE A 63 -19.69 -10.50 11.22
C ILE A 63 -18.52 -10.37 10.24
N ASP A 64 -17.30 -10.62 10.70
CA ASP A 64 -16.11 -10.50 9.87
C ASP A 64 -16.16 -11.46 8.66
N HIS A 65 -16.59 -12.71 8.85
CA HIS A 65 -16.76 -13.68 7.76
C HIS A 65 -17.86 -13.27 6.78
N MET A 66 -19.01 -12.80 7.29
CA MET A 66 -20.10 -12.30 6.46
C MET A 66 -19.65 -11.12 5.57
N LEU A 67 -18.92 -10.16 6.12
CA LEU A 67 -18.45 -9.01 5.35
C LEU A 67 -17.36 -9.39 4.34
N LYS A 68 -16.42 -10.27 4.71
CA LYS A 68 -15.40 -10.80 3.79
C LYS A 68 -15.98 -11.52 2.58
N SER A 69 -17.20 -12.08 2.70
CA SER A 69 -17.89 -12.71 1.56
C SER A 69 -18.31 -11.70 0.48
N LEU A 70 -18.38 -10.41 0.81
CA LEU A 70 -18.73 -9.33 -0.13
C LEU A 70 -17.47 -8.83 -0.86
N ASP A 71 -16.56 -8.21 -0.13
CA ASP A 71 -15.28 -7.70 -0.59
C ASP A 71 -14.33 -7.46 0.61
N PRO A 72 -13.01 -7.25 0.41
CA PRO A 72 -12.06 -7.05 1.51
C PRO A 72 -12.11 -5.65 2.12
N TYR A 73 -12.88 -4.72 1.57
CA TYR A 73 -12.92 -3.32 2.01
C TYR A 73 -14.15 -3.01 2.85
N THR A 74 -15.18 -3.87 2.78
CA THR A 74 -16.36 -3.76 3.63
C THR A 74 -16.04 -4.35 5.00
N LEU A 75 -15.90 -3.47 6.02
CA LEU A 75 -15.35 -3.82 7.33
C LEU A 75 -16.24 -3.30 8.46
N TYR A 76 -16.44 -4.14 9.48
CA TYR A 76 -16.99 -3.73 10.77
C TYR A 76 -15.89 -3.14 11.65
N ILE A 77 -16.16 -1.97 12.23
CA ILE A 77 -15.22 -1.24 13.08
C ILE A 77 -15.89 -0.99 14.44
N PRO A 78 -15.46 -1.69 15.48
CA PRO A 78 -15.97 -1.48 16.82
C PRO A 78 -15.55 -0.12 17.39
N GLU A 79 -16.24 0.33 18.46
CA GLU A 79 -15.93 1.58 19.15
C GLU A 79 -14.45 1.68 19.53
N SER A 80 -13.84 0.60 19.99
CA SER A 80 -12.41 0.53 20.38
C SER A 80 -11.41 0.80 19.24
N ARG A 81 -11.87 0.83 17.98
CA ARG A 81 -11.01 1.08 16.79
C ARG A 81 -11.41 2.32 16.00
N ILE A 82 -12.16 3.25 16.61
CA ILE A 82 -12.55 4.50 15.95
C ILE A 82 -11.34 5.37 15.61
N GLU A 83 -10.30 5.34 16.45
CA GLU A 83 -9.04 6.05 16.21
C GLU A 83 -8.35 5.59 14.93
N ASP A 84 -8.49 4.33 14.53
CA ASP A 84 -7.97 3.84 13.24
C ASP A 84 -8.61 4.58 12.06
N ILE A 85 -9.93 4.88 12.13
CA ILE A 85 -10.60 5.66 11.08
C ILE A 85 -10.07 7.09 11.06
N GLN A 86 -9.89 7.69 12.23
CA GLN A 86 -9.35 9.03 12.33
C GLN A 86 -7.97 9.10 11.71
N LEU A 87 -7.08 8.15 12.05
CA LEU A 87 -5.76 8.02 11.45
C LEU A 87 -5.83 7.87 9.91
N MET A 88 -6.72 7.01 9.40
CA MET A 88 -6.90 6.82 7.95
C MET A 88 -7.42 8.07 7.23
N THR A 89 -8.14 8.95 7.93
CA THR A 89 -8.75 10.16 7.35
C THR A 89 -7.85 11.37 7.48
N THR A 90 -7.36 11.63 8.70
CA THR A 90 -6.55 12.82 9.00
C THR A 90 -5.05 12.59 8.88
N GLY A 91 -4.60 11.33 8.93
CA GLY A 91 -3.18 10.98 9.04
C GLY A 91 -2.57 11.31 10.40
N GLU A 92 -3.40 11.55 11.44
CA GLU A 92 -2.99 12.03 12.74
C GLU A 92 -3.41 11.09 13.87
N TYR A 93 -2.56 10.94 14.88
CA TYR A 93 -2.87 10.23 16.13
C TYR A 93 -2.06 10.79 17.31
N GLY A 94 -2.53 10.55 18.53
CA GLY A 94 -1.77 10.84 19.74
C GLY A 94 -0.80 9.70 20.07
N GLY A 95 0.50 10.00 20.24
CA GLY A 95 1.48 8.96 20.52
C GLY A 95 2.91 9.46 20.56
N ILE A 96 3.86 8.53 20.56
CA ILE A 96 5.30 8.86 20.61
C ILE A 96 5.98 8.95 19.25
N GLY A 97 5.34 8.45 18.18
CA GLY A 97 5.89 8.49 16.83
C GLY A 97 7.03 7.48 16.61
N ALA A 98 6.78 6.21 16.84
CA ALA A 98 7.70 5.11 16.52
C ALA A 98 6.94 3.93 15.92
N MET A 99 7.55 3.31 14.93
CA MET A 99 7.11 2.02 14.38
C MET A 99 7.87 0.90 15.09
N ILE A 100 7.17 -0.19 15.42
CA ILE A 100 7.74 -1.36 16.08
C ILE A 100 7.56 -2.63 15.25
N GLY A 101 8.44 -3.59 15.46
CA GLY A 101 8.38 -4.92 14.88
C GLY A 101 8.54 -6.00 15.95
N GLN A 102 8.30 -7.26 15.55
CA GLN A 102 8.48 -8.43 16.41
C GLN A 102 9.36 -9.46 15.72
N ARG A 103 10.23 -10.11 16.51
CA ARG A 103 10.98 -11.30 16.14
C ARG A 103 10.94 -12.28 17.32
N GLY A 104 10.25 -13.40 17.15
CA GLY A 104 9.96 -14.29 18.29
C GLY A 104 9.26 -13.51 19.40
N ASP A 105 9.78 -13.57 20.61
CA ASP A 105 9.25 -12.84 21.77
C ASP A 105 9.83 -11.42 21.95
N THR A 106 10.67 -10.98 21.00
CA THR A 106 11.33 -9.69 21.11
C THR A 106 10.61 -8.63 20.29
N ILE A 107 10.25 -7.52 20.95
CA ILE A 107 9.71 -6.31 20.32
C ILE A 107 10.87 -5.32 20.14
N PHE A 108 11.00 -4.74 18.95
CA PHE A 108 12.04 -3.77 18.63
C PHE A 108 11.48 -2.59 17.83
N VAL A 109 12.19 -1.47 17.89
CA VAL A 109 11.89 -0.28 17.11
C VAL A 109 12.37 -0.50 15.67
N THR A 110 11.45 -0.43 14.70
CA THR A 110 11.83 -0.45 13.30
C THR A 110 12.26 0.93 12.82
N GLU A 111 11.55 1.98 13.28
CA GLU A 111 11.89 3.35 12.97
C GLU A 111 11.20 4.34 13.91
N PRO A 112 11.92 5.31 14.52
CA PRO A 112 11.31 6.51 15.10
C PRO A 112 11.02 7.51 13.97
N TYR A 113 9.85 8.16 14.01
CA TYR A 113 9.50 9.16 13.00
C TYR A 113 10.26 10.47 13.22
N GLU A 114 10.63 11.11 12.13
CA GLU A 114 11.34 12.37 12.13
C GLU A 114 10.56 13.46 12.87
N GLY A 115 11.19 14.18 13.78
CA GLY A 115 10.58 15.22 14.61
C GLY A 115 9.68 14.74 15.76
N SER A 116 9.48 13.41 15.90
CA SER A 116 8.60 12.84 16.93
C SER A 116 9.22 12.84 18.33
N PRO A 117 8.40 12.68 19.40
CA PRO A 117 8.90 12.47 20.76
C PRO A 117 9.90 11.32 20.87
N ALA A 118 9.66 10.22 20.16
CA ALA A 118 10.55 9.07 20.14
C ALA A 118 11.95 9.45 19.63
N GLN A 119 12.03 10.15 18.49
CA GLN A 119 13.30 10.61 17.96
C GLN A 119 13.99 11.61 18.89
N LYS A 120 13.25 12.60 19.37
CA LYS A 120 13.79 13.64 20.30
C LYS A 120 14.34 13.02 21.59
N ALA A 121 13.76 11.91 22.07
CA ALA A 121 14.24 11.18 23.23
C ALA A 121 15.43 10.26 22.95
N GLY A 122 15.90 10.18 21.68
CA GLY A 122 17.04 9.37 21.29
C GLY A 122 16.74 7.88 21.05
N LEU A 123 15.46 7.52 20.87
CA LEU A 123 15.07 6.19 20.42
C LEU A 123 15.61 5.94 19.01
N ARG A 124 16.14 4.76 18.74
CA ARG A 124 16.77 4.41 17.46
C ARG A 124 16.16 3.15 16.87
N ALA A 125 16.23 3.03 15.56
CA ALA A 125 15.91 1.77 14.90
C ALA A 125 16.85 0.66 15.41
N GLY A 126 16.28 -0.49 15.74
CA GLY A 126 16.98 -1.62 16.35
C GLY A 126 16.91 -1.67 17.87
N ASP A 127 16.55 -0.59 18.58
CA ASP A 127 16.40 -0.62 20.04
C ASP A 127 15.34 -1.65 20.44
N LEU A 128 15.67 -2.53 21.37
CA LEU A 128 14.80 -3.58 21.89
C LEU A 128 13.93 -2.99 23.01
N ILE A 129 12.62 -3.03 22.85
CA ILE A 129 11.71 -2.58 23.90
C ILE A 129 11.57 -3.69 24.93
N ARG A 130 11.90 -3.41 26.19
CA ARG A 130 11.82 -4.35 27.30
C ARG A 130 10.59 -4.13 28.17
N GLN A 131 10.22 -2.86 28.39
CA GLN A 131 9.05 -2.49 29.18
C GLN A 131 8.36 -1.25 28.60
N VAL A 132 7.05 -1.17 28.76
CA VAL A 132 6.23 0.02 28.55
C VAL A 132 5.49 0.30 29.87
N ASN A 133 5.64 1.51 30.42
CA ASN A 133 5.09 1.92 31.73
C ASN A 133 5.40 0.92 32.86
N GLY A 134 6.61 0.38 32.89
CA GLY A 134 7.07 -0.62 33.86
C GLY A 134 6.55 -2.05 33.64
N ARG A 135 5.73 -2.29 32.62
CA ARG A 135 5.20 -3.63 32.29
C ARG A 135 6.08 -4.29 31.23
N PRO A 136 6.54 -5.53 31.44
CA PRO A 136 7.28 -6.27 30.44
C PRO A 136 6.52 -6.45 29.15
N VAL A 137 7.23 -6.46 28.00
CA VAL A 137 6.61 -6.65 26.67
C VAL A 137 6.72 -8.11 26.20
N SER A 138 7.52 -8.95 26.83
CA SER A 138 7.70 -10.37 26.47
C SER A 138 6.35 -11.10 26.49
N GLY A 139 6.08 -11.90 25.44
CA GLY A 139 4.84 -12.66 25.27
C GLY A 139 3.62 -11.83 24.84
N ARG A 140 3.77 -10.51 24.68
CA ARG A 140 2.68 -9.62 24.23
C ARG A 140 2.74 -9.36 22.72
N LYS A 141 1.58 -9.08 22.13
CA LYS A 141 1.49 -8.80 20.69
C LYS A 141 1.91 -7.34 20.38
N PRO A 142 2.54 -7.08 19.24
CA PRO A 142 2.92 -5.72 18.84
C PRO A 142 1.76 -4.73 18.87
N ALA A 143 0.55 -5.16 18.51
CA ALA A 143 -0.64 -4.32 18.53
C ALA A 143 -0.95 -3.78 19.93
N GLU A 144 -0.82 -4.62 20.99
CA GLU A 144 -1.05 -4.21 22.38
C GLU A 144 -0.03 -3.19 22.86
N ILE A 145 1.23 -3.38 22.46
CA ILE A 145 2.33 -2.45 22.77
C ILE A 145 2.14 -1.12 22.03
N THR A 146 1.72 -1.19 20.77
CA THR A 146 1.40 0.00 19.97
C THR A 146 0.29 0.83 20.63
N GLU A 147 -0.79 0.18 21.09
CA GLU A 147 -1.88 0.86 21.78
C GLU A 147 -1.43 1.53 23.09
N GLU A 148 -0.51 0.90 23.85
CA GLU A 148 0.07 1.56 25.04
C GLU A 148 1.02 2.72 24.71
N MET A 149 1.66 2.72 23.54
CA MET A 149 2.49 3.84 23.07
C MET A 149 1.66 4.97 22.49
N LYS A 150 0.45 4.68 21.98
CA LYS A 150 -0.57 5.67 21.64
C LYS A 150 -1.28 6.17 22.89
N GLY A 151 -2.13 7.18 22.74
CA GLY A 151 -3.01 7.69 23.79
C GLY A 151 -3.17 9.20 23.76
N GLU A 152 -3.77 9.75 24.81
CA GLU A 152 -4.09 11.17 24.91
C GLU A 152 -2.85 12.04 24.78
N ILE A 153 -2.95 13.09 23.96
CA ILE A 153 -1.90 14.09 23.77
C ILE A 153 -1.57 14.77 25.10
N GLY A 154 -0.29 14.92 25.41
CA GLY A 154 0.18 15.47 26.68
C GLY A 154 0.36 14.43 27.79
N SER A 155 -0.14 13.20 27.63
CA SER A 155 0.03 12.15 28.63
C SER A 155 1.42 11.52 28.59
N PRO A 156 2.01 11.14 29.76
CA PRO A 156 3.34 10.53 29.81
C PRO A 156 3.32 9.05 29.41
N VAL A 157 4.44 8.57 28.87
CA VAL A 157 4.73 7.15 28.69
C VAL A 157 6.21 6.90 28.93
N THR A 158 6.53 5.81 29.62
CA THR A 158 7.90 5.41 29.90
C THR A 158 8.26 4.15 29.13
N LEU A 159 9.38 4.18 28.40
CA LEU A 159 9.94 3.01 27.72
C LEU A 159 11.26 2.60 28.38
N THR A 160 11.41 1.33 28.73
CA THR A 160 12.71 0.74 29.03
C THR A 160 13.18 -0.01 27.80
N ILE A 161 14.32 0.39 27.26
CA ILE A 161 14.91 -0.19 26.06
C ILE A 161 16.30 -0.78 26.36
N GLU A 162 16.73 -1.69 25.51
CA GLU A 162 18.08 -2.20 25.46
C GLU A 162 18.62 -2.01 24.04
N ARG A 163 19.74 -1.31 23.93
CA ARG A 163 20.39 -1.04 22.65
C ARG A 163 21.24 -2.23 22.24
N PRO A 164 20.95 -2.87 21.10
CA PRO A 164 21.72 -4.03 20.65
C PRO A 164 23.18 -3.64 20.37
N TYR A 165 24.06 -4.61 20.45
CA TYR A 165 25.50 -4.50 20.25
C TYR A 165 26.28 -3.70 21.34
N SER A 166 25.69 -2.65 21.91
CA SER A 166 26.30 -1.95 23.07
C SER A 166 25.84 -2.53 24.41
N GLY A 167 24.68 -3.18 24.46
CA GLY A 167 24.06 -3.67 25.71
C GLY A 167 23.57 -2.56 26.63
N GLU A 168 23.56 -1.30 26.17
CA GLU A 168 23.12 -0.15 26.95
C GLU A 168 21.61 -0.24 27.26
N LYS A 169 21.25 -0.13 28.53
CA LYS A 169 19.86 -0.09 28.99
C LYS A 169 19.49 1.34 29.34
N LEU A 170 18.42 1.83 28.71
CA LEU A 170 17.94 3.19 28.87
C LEU A 170 16.47 3.19 29.29
N THR A 171 16.13 4.14 30.15
CA THR A 171 14.74 4.46 30.47
C THR A 171 14.42 5.82 29.89
N LEU A 172 13.52 5.84 28.91
CA LEU A 172 13.09 7.03 28.20
C LEU A 172 11.72 7.47 28.73
N ASN A 173 11.65 8.69 29.24
CA ASN A 173 10.39 9.31 29.64
C ASN A 173 9.92 10.23 28.51
N LEU A 174 8.80 9.88 27.89
CA LEU A 174 8.24 10.58 26.75
C LEU A 174 6.89 11.18 27.10
N VAL A 175 6.53 12.20 26.37
CA VAL A 175 5.18 12.79 26.40
C VAL A 175 4.58 12.53 25.02
N ARG A 176 3.34 12.04 24.99
CA ARG A 176 2.63 11.81 23.73
C ARG A 176 2.30 13.15 23.10
N GLU A 177 2.66 13.26 21.84
CA GLU A 177 2.34 14.42 20.99
C GLU A 177 1.38 13.99 19.88
N LYS A 178 0.85 14.96 19.17
CA LYS A 178 0.14 14.78 17.92
C LYS A 178 1.15 14.34 16.85
N ILE A 179 1.07 13.12 16.41
CA ILE A 179 1.88 12.58 15.32
C ILE A 179 1.10 12.72 14.03
N LYS A 180 1.70 13.34 13.01
CA LYS A 180 1.14 13.49 11.68
C LYS A 180 2.04 12.82 10.66
N PHE A 181 1.47 11.97 9.82
CA PHE A 181 2.14 11.44 8.64
C PHE A 181 1.98 12.44 7.48
N PRO A 182 3.08 12.97 6.92
CA PRO A 182 2.99 13.88 5.79
C PRO A 182 2.49 13.10 4.55
N ASN A 183 1.58 13.72 3.79
CA ASN A 183 1.16 13.17 2.50
C ASN A 183 2.26 13.32 1.45
N VAL A 184 3.00 14.42 1.49
CA VAL A 184 4.22 14.64 0.71
C VAL A 184 5.42 14.26 1.57
N ALA A 185 5.93 13.04 1.38
CA ALA A 185 7.04 12.53 2.16
C ALA A 185 8.38 13.19 1.81
N HIS A 186 8.53 13.63 0.57
CA HIS A 186 9.74 14.29 0.07
C HIS A 186 9.46 15.03 -1.23
N TYR A 187 10.13 16.17 -1.44
CA TYR A 187 10.20 16.85 -2.74
C TYR A 187 11.57 17.52 -2.92
N GLN A 188 12.02 17.63 -4.14
CA GLN A 188 13.27 18.28 -4.51
C GLN A 188 13.32 18.61 -6.01
N THR A 189 14.23 19.49 -6.40
CA THR A 189 14.63 19.65 -7.79
C THR A 189 15.59 18.51 -8.16
N LEU A 190 15.33 17.86 -9.31
CA LEU A 190 16.21 16.88 -9.96
C LEU A 190 17.11 17.60 -10.98
N THR A 191 17.77 16.82 -11.86
CA THR A 191 18.45 17.32 -13.04
C THR A 191 17.48 17.97 -14.03
N ASP A 192 18.00 18.78 -14.97
CA ASP A 192 17.24 19.41 -16.05
C ASP A 192 16.02 20.24 -15.59
N ASN A 193 16.13 20.88 -14.42
CA ASN A 193 15.08 21.67 -13.82
C ASN A 193 13.73 20.93 -13.68
N THR A 194 13.78 19.63 -13.46
CA THR A 194 12.61 18.80 -13.20
C THR A 194 12.33 18.73 -11.71
N GLY A 195 11.15 19.13 -11.28
CA GLY A 195 10.68 18.95 -9.91
C GLY A 195 10.25 17.50 -9.64
N TYR A 196 10.46 17.02 -8.44
CA TYR A 196 10.03 15.71 -7.98
C TYR A 196 9.23 15.84 -6.68
N ILE A 197 8.05 15.21 -6.64
CA ILE A 197 7.17 15.20 -5.46
C ILE A 197 6.76 13.77 -5.17
N ARG A 198 7.15 13.24 -3.98
CA ARG A 198 6.77 11.91 -3.49
C ARG A 198 5.51 12.01 -2.66
N ILE A 199 4.41 11.44 -3.15
CA ILE A 199 3.10 11.45 -2.48
C ILE A 199 2.81 10.06 -1.93
N THR A 200 2.73 9.91 -0.60
CA THR A 200 2.58 8.62 0.08
C THR A 200 1.18 8.37 0.64
N GLY A 201 0.31 9.38 0.66
CA GLY A 201 -1.05 9.26 1.14
C GLY A 201 -1.99 10.32 0.55
N PHE A 202 -3.28 10.14 0.81
CA PHE A 202 -4.34 11.09 0.48
C PHE A 202 -5.21 11.32 1.73
N THR A 203 -4.57 11.71 2.85
CA THR A 203 -5.29 12.16 4.05
C THR A 203 -5.64 13.64 3.92
N GLU A 204 -6.40 14.19 4.89
CA GLU A 204 -6.80 15.60 4.88
C GLU A 204 -5.60 16.54 4.68
N GLY A 205 -5.69 17.41 3.67
CA GLY A 205 -4.67 18.40 3.33
C GLY A 205 -3.59 17.89 2.35
N ALA A 206 -3.71 16.68 1.79
CA ALA A 206 -2.76 16.17 0.79
C ALA A 206 -2.61 17.12 -0.41
N SER A 207 -3.71 17.62 -0.94
CA SER A 207 -3.71 18.56 -2.07
C SER A 207 -3.00 19.88 -1.73
N ARG A 208 -3.15 20.36 -0.49
CA ARG A 208 -2.44 21.55 -0.02
C ARG A 208 -0.93 21.30 0.05
N GLU A 209 -0.50 20.17 0.62
CA GLU A 209 0.92 19.82 0.70
C GLU A 209 1.54 19.68 -0.71
N VAL A 210 0.84 19.05 -1.67
CA VAL A 210 1.30 18.95 -3.07
C VAL A 210 1.39 20.33 -3.72
N LYS A 211 0.41 21.21 -3.48
CA LYS A 211 0.40 22.59 -3.98
C LYS A 211 1.58 23.39 -3.43
N GLU A 212 1.83 23.34 -2.13
CA GLU A 212 2.93 24.01 -1.46
C GLU A 212 4.28 23.54 -2.03
N ALA A 213 4.48 22.21 -2.14
CA ALA A 213 5.68 21.63 -2.74
C ALA A 213 5.88 22.07 -4.20
N LEU A 214 4.82 22.11 -5.02
CA LEU A 214 4.91 22.56 -6.41
C LEU A 214 5.26 24.04 -6.50
N LEU A 215 4.69 24.90 -5.68
CA LEU A 215 4.99 26.34 -5.68
C LEU A 215 6.42 26.61 -5.26
N ASP A 216 6.93 25.95 -4.22
CA ASP A 216 8.32 26.06 -3.79
C ASP A 216 9.29 25.59 -4.88
N LEU A 217 8.99 24.47 -5.55
CA LEU A 217 9.79 24.00 -6.70
C LEU A 217 9.73 24.97 -7.89
N LYS A 218 8.58 25.61 -8.15
CA LYS A 218 8.47 26.63 -9.20
C LYS A 218 9.30 27.88 -8.88
N GLU A 219 9.40 28.29 -7.62
CA GLU A 219 10.31 29.36 -7.19
C GLU A 219 11.78 28.98 -7.40
N GLN A 220 12.11 27.69 -7.32
CA GLN A 220 13.44 27.16 -7.67
C GLN A 220 13.68 27.06 -9.20
N GLY A 221 12.69 27.38 -10.04
CA GLY A 221 12.83 27.46 -11.49
C GLY A 221 12.61 26.16 -12.25
N ILE A 222 11.82 25.21 -11.72
CA ILE A 222 11.48 24.00 -12.46
C ILE A 222 10.67 24.30 -13.72
N SER A 223 10.89 23.50 -14.77
CA SER A 223 10.16 23.56 -16.04
C SER A 223 9.25 22.36 -16.28
N SER A 224 9.38 21.31 -15.48
CA SER A 224 8.57 20.09 -15.52
C SER A 224 8.45 19.45 -14.13
N VAL A 225 7.51 18.52 -13.92
CA VAL A 225 7.32 17.88 -12.61
C VAL A 225 7.00 16.40 -12.72
N VAL A 226 7.59 15.62 -11.80
CA VAL A 226 7.32 14.21 -11.57
C VAL A 226 6.49 14.07 -10.29
N LEU A 227 5.31 13.44 -10.39
CA LEU A 227 4.48 13.06 -9.26
C LEU A 227 4.65 11.55 -9.01
N ASP A 228 5.21 11.17 -7.87
CA ASP A 228 5.49 9.76 -7.57
C ASP A 228 4.46 9.19 -6.58
N PHE A 229 3.56 8.35 -7.08
CA PHE A 229 2.56 7.61 -6.32
C PHE A 229 2.92 6.13 -6.11
N ARG A 230 4.12 5.71 -6.40
CA ARG A 230 4.53 4.32 -6.19
C ARG A 230 4.40 3.94 -4.71
N GLY A 231 3.76 2.81 -4.40
CA GLY A 231 3.49 2.37 -3.03
C GLY A 231 2.39 3.15 -2.29
N ASN A 232 1.71 4.09 -2.95
CA ASN A 232 0.62 4.87 -2.33
C ASN A 232 -0.73 4.14 -2.48
N PRO A 233 -1.35 3.65 -1.39
CA PRO A 233 -2.59 2.88 -1.43
C PRO A 233 -3.85 3.74 -1.69
N GLY A 234 -3.68 5.06 -1.83
CA GLY A 234 -4.77 6.01 -1.98
C GLY A 234 -5.19 6.69 -0.68
N GLY A 235 -6.47 7.02 -0.57
CA GLY A 235 -7.08 7.70 0.56
C GLY A 235 -8.35 8.46 0.15
N LEU A 236 -8.48 9.72 0.57
CA LEU A 236 -9.67 10.53 0.35
C LEU A 236 -9.84 10.89 -1.13
N LEU A 237 -11.02 10.57 -1.69
CA LEU A 237 -11.37 10.88 -3.09
C LEU A 237 -11.27 12.38 -3.38
N MET A 238 -11.72 13.23 -2.45
CA MET A 238 -11.70 14.67 -2.67
C MET A 238 -10.27 15.23 -2.77
N GLU A 239 -9.32 14.68 -2.04
CA GLU A 239 -7.92 15.07 -2.15
C GLU A 239 -7.34 14.72 -3.54
N ALA A 240 -7.75 13.57 -4.10
CA ALA A 240 -7.38 13.23 -5.48
C ALA A 240 -7.95 14.23 -6.50
N VAL A 241 -9.22 14.63 -6.33
CA VAL A 241 -9.87 15.65 -7.18
C VAL A 241 -9.13 16.98 -7.10
N GLU A 242 -8.76 17.42 -5.90
CA GLU A 242 -8.06 18.69 -5.71
C GLU A 242 -6.59 18.64 -6.21
N ILE A 243 -5.91 17.48 -6.10
CA ILE A 243 -4.56 17.30 -6.71
C ILE A 243 -4.65 17.38 -8.23
N VAL A 244 -5.65 16.74 -8.86
CA VAL A 244 -5.90 16.88 -10.30
C VAL A 244 -6.15 18.34 -10.65
N ASN A 245 -6.93 19.07 -9.85
CA ASN A 245 -7.25 20.48 -10.09
C ASN A 245 -6.03 21.42 -10.06
N ILE A 246 -4.91 21.00 -9.48
CA ILE A 246 -3.64 21.76 -9.56
C ILE A 246 -3.20 21.91 -11.02
N PHE A 247 -3.41 20.88 -11.85
CA PHE A 247 -2.91 20.74 -13.21
C PHE A 247 -3.97 20.80 -14.31
N VAL A 248 -5.25 20.80 -13.94
CA VAL A 248 -6.38 20.66 -14.87
C VAL A 248 -7.35 21.82 -14.70
N PRO A 249 -7.92 22.39 -15.77
CA PRO A 249 -8.78 23.55 -15.71
C PRO A 249 -10.05 23.30 -14.86
N ARG A 250 -10.54 24.39 -14.26
CA ARG A 250 -11.83 24.43 -13.56
C ARG A 250 -12.97 23.95 -14.46
N GLY A 251 -13.90 23.16 -13.89
CA GLY A 251 -15.06 22.62 -14.59
C GLY A 251 -14.83 21.27 -15.25
N GLN A 252 -13.58 20.81 -15.37
CA GLN A 252 -13.28 19.49 -15.94
C GLN A 252 -13.75 18.40 -14.97
N GLU A 253 -14.52 17.43 -15.47
CA GLU A 253 -14.88 16.24 -14.72
C GLU A 253 -13.64 15.39 -14.44
N VAL A 254 -13.52 14.93 -13.18
CA VAL A 254 -12.42 14.10 -12.68
C VAL A 254 -12.87 12.66 -12.50
N VAL A 255 -13.99 12.45 -11.83
CA VAL A 255 -14.49 11.11 -11.52
C VAL A 255 -16.01 11.11 -11.31
N THR A 256 -16.68 10.06 -11.80
CA THR A 256 -18.08 9.80 -11.48
C THR A 256 -18.18 8.53 -10.64
N THR A 257 -19.14 8.51 -9.70
CA THR A 257 -19.47 7.32 -8.91
C THR A 257 -20.81 6.78 -9.31
N ARG A 258 -20.94 5.43 -9.36
CA ARG A 258 -22.21 4.75 -9.67
C ARG A 258 -22.41 3.63 -8.65
N GLY A 259 -23.47 3.75 -7.87
CA GLY A 259 -23.85 2.78 -6.85
C GLY A 259 -25.28 2.27 -7.05
N LYS A 260 -25.67 1.25 -6.28
CA LYS A 260 -27.03 0.70 -6.29
C LYS A 260 -28.09 1.73 -5.87
N ALA A 261 -27.80 2.51 -4.84
CA ALA A 261 -28.70 3.55 -4.37
C ALA A 261 -28.39 4.88 -5.09
N ARG A 262 -29.45 5.60 -5.50
CA ARG A 262 -29.35 6.84 -6.29
C ARG A 262 -28.47 7.91 -5.64
N GLN A 263 -28.41 7.96 -4.31
CA GLN A 263 -27.57 8.88 -3.56
C GLN A 263 -26.05 8.65 -3.75
N TRP A 264 -25.65 7.50 -4.30
CA TRP A 264 -24.25 7.17 -4.59
C TRP A 264 -23.86 7.42 -6.05
N VAL A 265 -24.77 8.02 -6.81
CA VAL A 265 -24.48 8.48 -8.17
C VAL A 265 -24.10 9.95 -8.11
N ALA A 266 -22.82 10.26 -8.29
CA ALA A 266 -22.30 11.61 -8.20
C ALA A 266 -21.20 11.85 -9.24
N SER A 267 -21.03 13.10 -9.66
CA SER A 267 -19.90 13.56 -10.47
C SER A 267 -19.09 14.58 -9.69
N TYR A 268 -17.78 14.43 -9.76
CA TYR A 268 -16.80 15.30 -9.11
C TYR A 268 -15.93 15.97 -10.17
N SER A 269 -15.88 17.29 -10.13
CA SER A 269 -15.16 18.12 -11.09
C SER A 269 -14.23 19.09 -10.40
N CYS A 270 -13.21 19.55 -11.09
CA CYS A 270 -12.32 20.62 -10.66
C CYS A 270 -13.11 21.90 -10.32
N ARG A 271 -13.00 22.43 -9.12
CA ARG A 271 -13.79 23.57 -8.66
C ARG A 271 -12.99 24.86 -8.57
N SER A 272 -11.69 24.75 -8.35
CA SER A 272 -10.78 25.88 -8.16
C SER A 272 -10.05 26.24 -9.46
N ASN A 273 -9.44 27.41 -9.51
CA ASN A 273 -8.50 27.73 -10.59
C ASN A 273 -7.23 26.89 -10.41
N PRO A 274 -6.71 26.32 -11.49
CA PRO A 274 -5.49 25.51 -11.47
C PRO A 274 -4.27 26.37 -11.13
N ILE A 275 -3.22 25.73 -10.64
CA ILE A 275 -1.92 26.38 -10.44
C ILE A 275 -1.15 26.49 -11.75
N ASP A 276 -1.10 25.36 -12.50
CA ASP A 276 -0.40 25.32 -13.76
C ASP A 276 -0.95 24.24 -14.70
N THR A 277 -1.59 24.65 -15.78
CA THR A 277 -2.15 23.74 -16.78
C THR A 277 -1.16 23.40 -17.88
N LEU A 278 0.02 24.03 -17.90
CA LEU A 278 0.98 23.95 -19.00
C LEU A 278 2.23 23.15 -18.62
N ILE A 279 2.67 23.18 -17.36
CA ILE A 279 3.86 22.47 -16.93
C ILE A 279 3.80 20.98 -17.32
N PRO A 280 4.79 20.41 -18.03
CA PRO A 280 4.85 18.98 -18.31
C PRO A 280 4.84 18.15 -17.05
N VAL A 281 4.02 17.07 -17.03
CA VAL A 281 3.84 16.19 -15.87
C VAL A 281 4.10 14.75 -16.23
N ALA A 282 4.96 14.08 -15.48
CA ALA A 282 5.08 12.62 -15.46
C ALA A 282 4.52 12.09 -14.15
N VAL A 283 3.79 10.98 -14.20
CA VAL A 283 3.19 10.31 -13.02
C VAL A 283 3.79 8.93 -12.88
N LEU A 284 4.49 8.68 -11.76
CA LEU A 284 5.09 7.39 -11.49
C LEU A 284 4.13 6.51 -10.67
N VAL A 285 3.92 5.29 -11.15
CA VAL A 285 3.03 4.31 -10.52
C VAL A 285 3.65 2.91 -10.47
N ASN A 286 3.17 2.09 -9.53
CA ASN A 286 3.49 0.67 -9.49
C ASN A 286 2.27 -0.16 -9.03
N SER A 287 2.45 -1.48 -8.89
CA SER A 287 1.37 -2.40 -8.49
C SER A 287 0.76 -2.13 -7.11
N ALA A 288 1.40 -1.31 -6.27
CA ALA A 288 0.89 -0.86 -4.98
C ALA A 288 0.22 0.52 -5.04
N SER A 289 0.23 1.21 -6.20
CA SER A 289 -0.53 2.44 -6.42
C SER A 289 -2.00 2.09 -6.57
N ALA A 290 -2.86 2.56 -5.66
CA ALA A 290 -4.26 2.14 -5.61
C ALA A 290 -5.24 3.31 -5.38
N SER A 291 -6.53 3.12 -5.77
CA SER A 291 -7.65 4.00 -5.41
C SER A 291 -7.41 5.48 -5.83
N ALA A 292 -7.27 6.43 -4.88
CA ALA A 292 -7.02 7.85 -5.14
C ALA A 292 -5.80 8.09 -6.03
N SER A 293 -4.72 7.31 -5.86
CA SER A 293 -3.55 7.35 -6.75
C SER A 293 -3.91 7.00 -8.19
N GLU A 294 -4.80 6.01 -8.36
CA GLU A 294 -5.27 5.58 -9.67
C GLU A 294 -6.24 6.59 -10.30
N ILE A 295 -7.00 7.32 -9.47
CA ILE A 295 -7.83 8.44 -9.96
C ILE A 295 -6.93 9.51 -10.55
N VAL A 296 -5.90 9.96 -9.81
CA VAL A 296 -4.97 10.99 -10.34
C VAL A 296 -4.28 10.50 -11.61
N ALA A 297 -3.63 9.32 -11.57
CA ALA A 297 -2.91 8.77 -12.72
C ALA A 297 -3.84 8.56 -13.93
N GLY A 298 -5.02 7.98 -13.73
CA GLY A 298 -5.97 7.70 -14.79
C GLY A 298 -6.57 8.95 -15.41
N VAL A 299 -6.87 9.98 -14.62
CA VAL A 299 -7.36 11.28 -15.12
C VAL A 299 -6.29 12.00 -15.92
N MET A 300 -5.03 12.01 -15.41
CA MET A 300 -3.91 12.60 -16.16
C MET A 300 -3.69 11.88 -17.49
N GLN A 301 -3.88 10.57 -17.56
CA GLN A 301 -3.83 9.78 -18.78
C GLN A 301 -5.01 10.06 -19.70
N ASP A 302 -6.25 10.00 -19.19
CA ASP A 302 -7.48 10.15 -20.01
C ASP A 302 -7.64 11.55 -20.62
N LEU A 303 -7.12 12.57 -19.93
CA LEU A 303 -7.13 13.94 -20.41
C LEU A 303 -5.89 14.31 -21.25
N ASP A 304 -4.99 13.36 -21.50
CA ASP A 304 -3.70 13.59 -22.16
C ASP A 304 -2.92 14.77 -21.52
N ARG A 305 -2.98 14.84 -20.17
CA ARG A 305 -2.38 15.92 -19.38
C ARG A 305 -1.01 15.56 -18.83
N GLY A 306 -0.71 14.27 -18.68
CA GLY A 306 0.56 13.77 -18.16
C GLY A 306 0.85 12.37 -18.67
N VAL A 307 2.13 12.02 -18.74
CA VAL A 307 2.63 10.68 -19.12
C VAL A 307 2.72 9.80 -17.89
N ILE A 308 2.13 8.60 -17.96
CA ILE A 308 2.15 7.62 -16.87
C ILE A 308 3.30 6.65 -17.08
N ILE A 309 4.19 6.50 -16.08
CA ILE A 309 5.42 5.70 -16.19
C ILE A 309 5.50 4.71 -15.01
N GLY A 310 5.88 3.48 -15.28
CA GLY A 310 6.15 2.48 -14.25
C GLY A 310 5.46 1.14 -14.50
N GLN A 311 4.70 0.64 -13.54
CA GLN A 311 4.02 -0.64 -13.61
C GLN A 311 2.51 -0.46 -13.57
N ARG A 312 1.76 -1.46 -14.10
CA ARG A 312 0.31 -1.53 -13.96
C ARG A 312 -0.09 -1.35 -12.49
N THR A 313 -1.08 -0.50 -12.23
CA THR A 313 -1.55 -0.20 -10.88
C THR A 313 -2.40 -1.32 -10.29
N PHE A 314 -2.80 -1.20 -9.03
CA PHE A 314 -3.51 -2.22 -8.27
C PHE A 314 -4.89 -2.58 -8.86
N GLY A 315 -5.63 -1.61 -9.36
CA GLY A 315 -6.99 -1.81 -9.88
C GLY A 315 -8.08 -1.78 -8.82
N LYS A 316 -8.05 -0.83 -7.90
CA LYS A 316 -9.13 -0.59 -6.93
C LYS A 316 -10.07 0.49 -7.44
N GLY A 317 -11.18 0.09 -8.06
CA GLY A 317 -12.23 0.97 -8.58
C GLY A 317 -13.47 1.05 -7.69
N LEU A 318 -13.38 0.72 -6.40
CA LEU A 318 -14.47 0.68 -5.43
C LEU A 318 -14.40 1.88 -4.48
N VAL A 319 -15.57 2.45 -4.18
CA VAL A 319 -15.73 3.56 -3.22
C VAL A 319 -16.34 3.03 -1.93
N GLN A 320 -15.67 3.30 -0.81
CA GLN A 320 -16.18 3.00 0.51
C GLN A 320 -16.77 4.25 1.17
N THR A 321 -17.83 4.03 1.94
CA THR A 321 -18.46 5.05 2.77
C THR A 321 -18.64 4.53 4.19
N THR A 322 -18.22 5.32 5.17
CA THR A 322 -18.40 4.97 6.58
C THR A 322 -19.83 5.28 7.04
N ARG A 323 -20.50 4.29 7.64
CA ARG A 323 -21.86 4.37 8.20
C ARG A 323 -21.78 4.15 9.69
N ASN A 324 -22.53 4.93 10.46
CA ASN A 324 -22.66 4.72 11.90
C ASN A 324 -23.61 3.54 12.17
N LEU A 325 -23.22 2.69 13.09
CA LEU A 325 -24.01 1.62 13.66
C LEU A 325 -24.35 1.92 15.13
N SER A 326 -25.12 1.02 15.76
CA SER A 326 -25.39 1.09 17.19
C SER A 326 -24.09 0.97 18.01
N TYR A 327 -24.12 1.43 19.26
CA TYR A 327 -22.99 1.38 20.20
C TYR A 327 -21.70 2.01 19.65
N LYS A 328 -21.86 3.15 18.97
CA LYS A 328 -20.76 3.90 18.33
C LYS A 328 -19.90 3.11 17.33
N ALA A 329 -20.25 1.86 17.05
CA ALA A 329 -19.58 1.08 16.01
C ALA A 329 -19.80 1.70 14.63
N LYS A 330 -18.95 1.36 13.68
CA LYS A 330 -19.04 1.85 12.29
C LYS A 330 -18.94 0.69 11.30
N LEU A 331 -19.53 0.90 10.15
CA LEU A 331 -19.41 0.03 8.99
C LEU A 331 -18.73 0.83 7.86
N ASN A 332 -17.55 0.40 7.45
CA ASN A 332 -16.97 0.87 6.19
C ASN A 332 -17.55 0.02 5.07
N LEU A 333 -18.42 0.61 4.25
CA LEU A 333 -19.23 -0.12 3.27
C LEU A 333 -18.87 0.29 1.84
N THR A 334 -18.63 -0.68 0.97
CA THR A 334 -18.52 -0.44 -0.47
C THR A 334 -19.88 -0.06 -1.03
N THR A 335 -20.01 1.19 -1.47
CA THR A 335 -21.30 1.80 -1.90
C THR A 335 -21.38 2.07 -3.39
N ALA A 336 -20.25 2.20 -4.09
CA ALA A 336 -20.20 2.53 -5.51
C ALA A 336 -18.93 2.01 -6.18
N LYS A 337 -18.96 1.97 -7.52
CA LYS A 337 -17.77 1.94 -8.38
C LYS A 337 -17.52 3.34 -8.89
N TYR A 338 -16.25 3.66 -9.19
CA TYR A 338 -15.92 4.94 -9.81
C TYR A 338 -15.42 4.76 -11.25
N TYR A 339 -15.64 5.81 -12.03
CA TYR A 339 -15.34 5.89 -13.45
C TYR A 339 -14.58 7.19 -13.73
N ILE A 340 -13.48 7.12 -14.44
CA ILE A 340 -12.62 8.25 -14.80
C ILE A 340 -13.09 8.86 -16.15
N PRO A 341 -12.52 10.00 -16.62
CA PRO A 341 -13.11 10.78 -17.71
C PRO A 341 -13.38 10.04 -19.02
N SER A 342 -12.62 9.02 -19.38
CA SER A 342 -12.89 8.17 -20.54
C SER A 342 -14.17 7.32 -20.38
N GLY A 343 -14.74 7.23 -19.19
CA GLY A 343 -15.88 6.39 -18.83
C GLY A 343 -15.50 4.98 -18.37
N ARG A 344 -14.21 4.64 -18.35
CA ARG A 344 -13.73 3.32 -17.89
C ARG A 344 -13.75 3.18 -16.37
N CYS A 345 -14.05 1.96 -15.91
CA CYS A 345 -13.89 1.53 -14.51
C CYS A 345 -12.60 0.72 -14.39
N ILE A 346 -11.72 1.12 -13.49
CA ILE A 346 -10.41 0.49 -13.35
C ILE A 346 -10.39 -0.74 -12.45
N GLN A 347 -11.53 -1.15 -11.88
CA GLN A 347 -11.63 -2.31 -10.98
C GLN A 347 -11.07 -3.57 -11.64
N ALA A 348 -10.04 -4.17 -11.04
CA ALA A 348 -9.37 -5.35 -11.60
C ALA A 348 -9.95 -6.67 -11.11
N LEU A 349 -10.45 -6.73 -9.86
CA LEU A 349 -10.98 -7.95 -9.24
C LEU A 349 -12.51 -7.98 -9.32
N ASP A 350 -13.06 -9.10 -9.75
CA ASP A 350 -14.52 -9.30 -9.82
C ASP A 350 -15.04 -9.99 -8.54
N TYR A 351 -15.40 -9.19 -7.55
CA TYR A 351 -15.96 -9.69 -6.29
C TYR A 351 -17.39 -10.25 -6.43
N SER A 352 -18.07 -10.02 -7.56
CA SER A 352 -19.43 -10.53 -7.80
C SER A 352 -19.43 -11.98 -8.27
N ASN A 353 -18.32 -12.47 -8.84
CA ASN A 353 -18.15 -13.81 -9.36
C ASN A 353 -16.99 -14.53 -8.63
N ARG A 354 -17.29 -15.07 -7.45
CA ARG A 354 -16.31 -15.88 -6.69
C ARG A 354 -16.23 -17.30 -7.22
N ARG A 355 -15.05 -17.86 -7.20
CA ARG A 355 -14.83 -19.28 -7.47
C ARG A 355 -15.39 -20.15 -6.33
N PRO A 356 -15.62 -21.45 -6.55
CA PRO A 356 -16.12 -22.37 -5.50
C PRO A 356 -15.25 -22.42 -4.24
N ASP A 357 -13.95 -22.13 -4.35
CA ASP A 357 -13.01 -22.03 -3.23
C ASP A 357 -13.06 -20.68 -2.49
N GLY A 358 -13.97 -19.78 -2.89
CA GLY A 358 -14.11 -18.42 -2.34
C GLY A 358 -13.10 -17.41 -2.90
N SER A 359 -12.15 -17.83 -3.74
CA SER A 359 -11.18 -16.91 -4.36
C SER A 359 -11.82 -16.00 -5.39
N VAL A 360 -11.19 -14.83 -5.59
CA VAL A 360 -11.62 -13.83 -6.56
C VAL A 360 -10.60 -13.77 -7.69
N GLY A 361 -11.06 -13.83 -8.92
CA GLY A 361 -10.21 -13.69 -10.10
C GLY A 361 -10.11 -12.25 -10.60
N ASN A 362 -9.07 -11.97 -11.38
CA ASN A 362 -9.04 -10.76 -12.19
C ASN A 362 -10.15 -10.82 -13.25
N ILE A 363 -10.63 -9.64 -13.66
CA ILE A 363 -11.51 -9.54 -14.83
C ILE A 363 -10.69 -10.03 -16.03
N PRO A 364 -11.16 -11.07 -16.75
CA PRO A 364 -10.46 -11.59 -17.91
C PRO A 364 -10.31 -10.51 -19.00
N ASP A 365 -9.20 -10.50 -19.72
CA ASP A 365 -8.96 -9.53 -20.80
C ASP A 365 -10.06 -9.58 -21.89
N SER A 366 -10.70 -10.73 -22.07
CA SER A 366 -11.85 -10.91 -22.99
C SER A 366 -13.10 -10.16 -22.54
N LEU A 367 -13.22 -9.78 -21.27
CA LEU A 367 -14.33 -9.00 -20.70
C LEU A 367 -13.98 -7.53 -20.50
N THR A 368 -12.74 -7.11 -20.80
CA THR A 368 -12.35 -5.71 -20.75
C THR A 368 -12.80 -4.98 -22.01
N SER A 369 -13.21 -3.72 -21.83
CA SER A 369 -13.62 -2.84 -22.91
C SER A 369 -12.54 -1.83 -23.26
N GLU A 370 -12.48 -1.46 -24.53
CA GLU A 370 -11.56 -0.43 -25.02
C GLU A 370 -12.25 0.94 -24.95
N PHE A 371 -11.52 1.93 -24.47
CA PHE A 371 -11.92 3.33 -24.38
C PHE A 371 -10.86 4.19 -25.06
N SER A 372 -11.16 5.48 -25.20
CA SER A 372 -10.22 6.44 -25.78
C SER A 372 -9.99 7.60 -24.83
N THR A 373 -8.74 8.07 -24.76
CA THR A 373 -8.39 9.32 -24.10
C THR A 373 -8.93 10.52 -24.91
N LYS A 374 -8.79 11.71 -24.39
CA LYS A 374 -9.22 12.94 -25.08
C LYS A 374 -8.55 13.13 -26.44
N ALA A 375 -7.28 12.76 -26.62
CA ALA A 375 -6.56 12.78 -27.90
C ALA A 375 -6.80 11.52 -28.76
N GLY A 376 -7.61 10.55 -28.30
CA GLY A 376 -7.93 9.33 -29.06
C GLY A 376 -6.99 8.16 -28.83
N ARG A 377 -6.05 8.23 -27.87
CA ARG A 377 -5.20 7.09 -27.49
C ARG A 377 -6.06 5.96 -26.88
N LYS A 378 -5.70 4.72 -27.18
CA LYS A 378 -6.43 3.55 -26.70
C LYS A 378 -6.07 3.21 -25.26
N VAL A 379 -7.07 3.07 -24.42
CA VAL A 379 -6.96 2.64 -23.02
C VAL A 379 -8.02 1.58 -22.69
N ARG A 380 -7.80 0.79 -21.65
CA ARG A 380 -8.72 -0.30 -21.27
C ARG A 380 -9.20 -0.17 -19.83
N ASP A 381 -10.37 -0.75 -19.54
CA ASP A 381 -10.87 -0.94 -18.19
C ASP A 381 -10.45 -2.30 -17.57
N GLY A 382 -10.97 -2.65 -16.41
CA GLY A 382 -10.90 -4.00 -15.83
C GLY A 382 -9.52 -4.43 -15.30
N GLY A 383 -8.56 -3.53 -15.18
CA GLY A 383 -7.22 -3.96 -14.77
C GLY A 383 -6.30 -2.90 -14.20
N GLY A 384 -6.83 -1.87 -13.53
CA GLY A 384 -6.03 -0.73 -13.09
C GLY A 384 -5.59 0.17 -14.25
N ILE A 385 -4.66 1.06 -13.97
CA ILE A 385 -4.05 1.95 -14.97
C ILE A 385 -2.83 1.27 -15.58
N ILE A 386 -2.84 1.09 -16.88
CA ILE A 386 -1.67 0.61 -17.64
C ILE A 386 -0.82 1.83 -17.99
N PRO A 387 0.45 1.89 -17.55
CA PRO A 387 1.34 3.01 -17.88
C PRO A 387 1.55 3.19 -19.38
N ASP A 388 1.77 4.43 -19.80
CA ASP A 388 2.17 4.78 -21.19
C ASP A 388 3.57 4.24 -21.48
N ILE A 389 4.44 4.23 -20.44
CA ILE A 389 5.78 3.62 -20.49
C ILE A 389 5.90 2.61 -19.35
N GLN A 390 6.03 1.35 -19.72
CA GLN A 390 6.18 0.27 -18.75
C GLN A 390 7.65 0.08 -18.35
N ILE A 391 7.90 0.11 -17.04
CA ILE A 391 9.21 -0.20 -16.45
C ILE A 391 9.09 -1.52 -15.68
N LYS A 392 9.97 -2.47 -15.98
CA LYS A 392 9.98 -3.74 -15.24
C LYS A 392 10.31 -3.50 -13.76
N PRO A 393 9.64 -4.21 -12.84
CA PRO A 393 10.00 -4.11 -11.42
C PRO A 393 11.46 -4.55 -11.22
N ARG A 394 12.15 -3.89 -10.30
CA ARG A 394 13.44 -4.39 -9.83
C ARG A 394 13.19 -5.67 -9.06
N THR A 395 13.67 -6.78 -9.59
CA THR A 395 13.66 -8.07 -8.89
C THR A 395 14.98 -8.23 -8.15
N LEU A 396 14.89 -8.59 -6.87
CA LEU A 396 16.06 -8.97 -6.09
C LEU A 396 16.41 -10.44 -6.36
N SER A 397 17.69 -10.78 -6.25
CA SER A 397 18.13 -12.17 -6.22
C SER A 397 17.50 -12.95 -5.06
N ALA A 398 17.53 -14.27 -5.11
CA ALA A 398 17.07 -15.12 -4.00
C ALA A 398 17.83 -14.79 -2.71
N LEU A 399 19.16 -14.60 -2.80
CA LEU A 399 19.98 -14.18 -1.68
C LEU A 399 19.51 -12.86 -1.07
N ALA A 400 19.37 -11.81 -1.88
CA ALA A 400 18.96 -10.50 -1.39
C ALA A 400 17.51 -10.52 -0.85
N THR A 401 16.62 -11.28 -1.49
CA THR A 401 15.23 -11.47 -1.02
C THR A 401 15.21 -12.12 0.37
N GLU A 402 16.00 -13.17 0.58
CA GLU A 402 16.07 -13.84 1.87
C GLU A 402 16.75 -12.97 2.93
N MET A 403 17.76 -12.17 2.56
CA MET A 403 18.34 -11.16 3.46
C MET A 403 17.31 -10.12 3.90
N VAL A 404 16.38 -9.71 3.03
CA VAL A 404 15.24 -8.83 3.39
C VAL A 404 14.30 -9.56 4.35
N TYR A 405 13.88 -10.78 4.00
CA TYR A 405 12.93 -11.56 4.77
C TYR A 405 13.44 -11.86 6.19
N GLN A 406 14.71 -12.30 6.32
CA GLN A 406 15.39 -12.55 7.59
C GLN A 406 15.92 -11.26 8.25
N ARG A 407 15.63 -10.08 7.66
CA ARG A 407 16.03 -8.75 8.19
C ARG A 407 17.55 -8.55 8.34
N GLN A 408 18.37 -9.24 7.57
CA GLN A 408 19.83 -9.13 7.67
C GLN A 408 20.33 -7.73 7.32
N PHE A 409 19.72 -7.07 6.34
CA PHE A 409 20.02 -5.67 6.02
C PHE A 409 19.73 -4.74 7.20
N PHE A 410 18.58 -4.94 7.85
CA PHE A 410 18.18 -4.16 9.02
C PHE A 410 19.18 -4.32 10.17
N ASP A 411 19.54 -5.56 10.50
CA ASP A 411 20.43 -5.87 11.61
C ASP A 411 21.85 -5.39 11.35
N PHE A 412 22.35 -5.57 10.12
CA PHE A 412 23.66 -5.05 9.71
C PHE A 412 23.73 -3.53 9.79
N ALA A 413 22.73 -2.83 9.27
CA ALA A 413 22.66 -1.37 9.35
C ALA A 413 22.56 -0.89 10.80
N THR A 414 21.89 -1.64 11.69
CA THR A 414 21.83 -1.35 13.12
C THR A 414 23.20 -1.54 13.78
N LYS A 415 23.93 -2.63 13.48
CA LYS A 415 25.31 -2.85 13.93
C LYS A 415 26.21 -1.72 13.44
N PHE A 416 26.14 -1.38 12.17
CA PHE A 416 26.90 -0.29 11.57
C PHE A 416 26.66 1.05 12.29
N ARG A 417 25.39 1.39 12.56
CA ARG A 417 25.01 2.64 13.25
C ARG A 417 25.59 2.72 14.68
N ASN A 418 25.69 1.59 15.38
CA ASN A 418 26.29 1.57 16.73
C ASN A 418 27.81 1.75 16.72
N LEU A 419 28.48 1.41 15.62
CA LEU A 419 29.94 1.54 15.47
C LEU A 419 30.36 2.88 14.85
N ASN A 420 29.43 3.60 14.21
CA ASN A 420 29.73 4.84 13.48
C ASN A 420 28.77 5.94 13.93
N GLU A 421 29.28 7.06 14.44
CA GLU A 421 28.45 8.17 14.91
C GLU A 421 27.81 8.97 13.76
N SER A 422 28.48 9.08 12.62
CA SER A 422 28.05 9.86 11.47
C SER A 422 28.42 9.20 10.16
N ILE A 423 27.73 9.58 9.09
CA ILE A 423 28.04 9.20 7.71
C ILE A 423 27.95 10.43 6.79
N LEU A 424 28.42 10.28 5.56
CA LEU A 424 28.21 11.29 4.51
C LEU A 424 26.72 11.53 4.27
N PRO A 425 26.34 12.72 3.76
CA PRO A 425 24.95 13.03 3.43
C PRO A 425 24.34 12.05 2.41
N PRO A 426 22.99 11.87 2.44
CA PRO A 426 22.29 11.07 1.45
C PRO A 426 22.62 11.50 0.02
N GLY A 427 22.74 10.52 -0.89
CA GLY A 427 23.19 10.74 -2.28
C GLY A 427 24.72 10.81 -2.46
N SER A 428 25.46 11.07 -1.38
CA SER A 428 26.93 11.04 -1.37
C SER A 428 27.52 9.89 -0.55
N PHE A 429 26.67 9.16 0.20
CA PHE A 429 27.09 8.01 0.97
C PHE A 429 27.26 6.79 0.06
N HIS A 430 28.43 6.17 0.10
CA HIS A 430 28.73 4.91 -0.57
C HIS A 430 29.36 3.94 0.42
N LEU A 431 28.96 2.67 0.33
CA LEU A 431 29.46 1.61 1.17
C LEU A 431 30.96 1.36 0.91
N GLN A 432 31.80 1.51 1.95
CA GLN A 432 33.22 1.28 1.85
C GLN A 432 33.54 -0.21 1.72
N GLU A 433 34.66 -0.52 1.04
CA GLU A 433 35.15 -1.90 0.86
C GLU A 433 35.38 -2.65 2.18
N THR A 434 35.82 -1.95 3.20
CA THR A 434 36.00 -2.53 4.54
C THR A 434 34.71 -3.01 5.14
N VAL A 435 33.62 -2.22 5.00
CA VAL A 435 32.28 -2.57 5.49
C VAL A 435 31.69 -3.74 4.70
N TRP A 436 31.92 -3.78 3.37
CA TRP A 436 31.51 -4.90 2.53
C TRP A 436 32.14 -6.22 2.99
N LYS A 437 33.44 -6.21 3.32
CA LYS A 437 34.16 -7.39 3.80
C LYS A 437 33.67 -7.94 5.14
N ASP A 438 33.01 -7.13 5.95
CA ASP A 438 32.43 -7.55 7.23
C ASP A 438 31.09 -8.30 7.06
N LEU A 439 30.40 -8.12 5.92
CA LEU A 439 29.08 -8.68 5.69
C LEU A 439 29.03 -10.21 5.71
N PRO A 440 29.95 -10.96 5.06
CA PRO A 440 29.92 -12.43 5.10
C PRO A 440 30.09 -13.00 6.51
N ALA A 441 30.99 -12.40 7.31
CA ALA A 441 31.19 -12.79 8.71
C ALA A 441 29.93 -12.54 9.55
N PHE A 442 29.30 -11.38 9.38
CA PHE A 442 28.05 -11.02 10.03
C PHE A 442 26.90 -11.99 9.71
N LEU A 443 26.71 -12.34 8.43
CA LEU A 443 25.68 -13.29 8.00
C LEU A 443 25.91 -14.68 8.62
N LYS A 444 27.17 -15.12 8.68
CA LYS A 444 27.55 -16.38 9.31
C LYS A 444 27.30 -16.37 10.82
N GLU A 445 27.65 -15.29 11.53
CA GLU A 445 27.37 -15.11 12.95
C GLU A 445 25.86 -15.19 13.26
N ASN A 446 25.02 -14.69 12.35
CA ASN A 446 23.55 -14.75 12.47
C ASN A 446 22.94 -16.05 11.99
N ASN A 447 23.73 -17.08 11.67
CA ASN A 447 23.26 -18.36 11.11
C ASN A 447 22.37 -18.16 9.87
N PHE A 448 22.69 -17.17 9.03
CA PHE A 448 21.93 -16.90 7.82
C PHE A 448 22.08 -18.04 6.83
N THR A 449 20.95 -18.51 6.33
CA THR A 449 20.86 -19.50 5.26
C THR A 449 19.81 -19.07 4.25
N TYR A 450 19.99 -19.45 3.00
CA TYR A 450 19.02 -19.21 1.94
C TYR A 450 18.99 -20.39 0.98
N GLN A 451 17.86 -20.55 0.29
CA GLN A 451 17.69 -21.53 -0.75
C GLN A 451 17.24 -20.84 -2.03
N THR A 452 17.79 -21.24 -3.17
CA THR A 452 17.38 -20.69 -4.46
C THR A 452 16.16 -21.43 -5.00
N ALA A 453 15.33 -20.75 -5.81
CA ALA A 453 14.23 -21.43 -6.50
C ALA A 453 14.71 -22.55 -7.43
N SER A 454 15.95 -22.45 -7.93
CA SER A 454 16.61 -23.49 -8.75
C SER A 454 16.93 -24.73 -7.91
N GLU A 455 17.38 -24.56 -6.67
CA GLU A 455 17.61 -25.67 -5.73
C GLU A 455 16.30 -26.39 -5.42
N GLU A 456 15.23 -25.65 -5.08
CA GLU A 456 13.91 -26.25 -4.83
C GLU A 456 13.36 -27.00 -6.06
N ALA A 457 13.53 -26.44 -7.26
CA ALA A 457 13.11 -27.07 -8.50
C ALA A 457 13.90 -28.35 -8.76
N LEU A 458 15.22 -28.33 -8.48
CA LEU A 458 16.09 -29.50 -8.61
C LEU A 458 15.71 -30.60 -7.62
N GLU A 459 15.46 -30.29 -6.37
CA GLU A 459 14.98 -31.24 -5.36
C GLU A 459 13.64 -31.90 -5.77
N LYS A 460 12.74 -31.13 -6.35
CA LYS A 460 11.47 -31.64 -6.88
C LYS A 460 11.72 -32.56 -8.07
N LEU A 461 12.64 -32.19 -8.97
CA LEU A 461 13.04 -33.01 -10.10
C LEU A 461 13.68 -34.32 -9.65
N GLU A 462 14.60 -34.29 -8.68
CA GLU A 462 15.22 -35.48 -8.10
C GLU A 462 14.16 -36.50 -7.61
N LYS A 463 13.16 -36.02 -6.85
CA LYS A 463 12.04 -36.86 -6.37
C LYS A 463 11.20 -37.47 -7.51
N VAL A 464 10.96 -36.70 -8.57
CA VAL A 464 10.25 -37.21 -9.76
C VAL A 464 11.09 -38.25 -10.46
N LEU A 465 12.38 -37.99 -10.74
CA LEU A 465 13.30 -38.94 -11.37
C LEU A 465 13.45 -40.24 -10.56
N GLU A 466 13.45 -40.16 -9.23
CA GLU A 466 13.45 -41.31 -8.34
C GLU A 466 12.18 -42.17 -8.50
N SER A 467 11.01 -41.51 -8.48
CA SER A 467 9.71 -42.17 -8.62
C SER A 467 9.55 -42.87 -9.99
N GLU A 468 10.13 -42.27 -11.03
CA GLU A 468 10.13 -42.77 -12.40
C GLU A 468 11.28 -43.75 -12.69
N LYS A 469 12.20 -44.01 -11.71
CA LYS A 469 13.39 -44.87 -11.82
C LYS A 469 14.40 -44.39 -12.87
N PHE A 470 14.49 -43.10 -13.10
CA PHE A 470 15.47 -42.47 -13.98
C PHE A 470 16.64 -41.82 -13.22
N LEU A 471 16.60 -41.75 -11.89
CA LEU A 471 17.59 -41.00 -11.09
C LEU A 471 19.00 -41.53 -11.32
N ASP A 472 19.21 -42.89 -11.33
CA ASP A 472 20.53 -43.48 -11.55
C ASP A 472 21.14 -43.10 -12.90
N LYS A 473 20.30 -43.00 -13.95
CA LYS A 473 20.75 -42.68 -15.32
C LYS A 473 21.05 -41.19 -15.50
N SER A 474 20.49 -40.35 -14.67
CA SER A 474 20.62 -38.90 -14.72
C SER A 474 21.48 -38.31 -13.60
N ALA A 475 21.97 -39.14 -12.68
CA ALA A 475 22.67 -38.74 -11.47
C ALA A 475 23.86 -37.79 -11.72
N GLU A 476 24.66 -38.05 -12.76
CA GLU A 476 25.80 -37.20 -13.11
C GLU A 476 25.36 -35.80 -13.56
N LEU A 477 24.30 -35.70 -14.41
CA LEU A 477 23.75 -34.41 -14.86
C LEU A 477 23.10 -33.64 -13.72
N VAL A 478 22.36 -34.35 -12.88
CA VAL A 478 21.74 -33.75 -11.68
C VAL A 478 22.80 -33.17 -10.75
N ASN A 479 23.89 -33.92 -10.49
CA ASN A 479 25.00 -33.45 -9.67
C ASN A 479 25.72 -32.25 -10.29
N GLN A 480 25.92 -32.23 -11.61
CA GLN A 480 26.51 -31.06 -12.30
C GLN A 480 25.62 -29.82 -12.14
N ILE A 481 24.30 -29.97 -12.35
CA ILE A 481 23.34 -28.85 -12.12
C ILE A 481 23.39 -28.43 -10.66
N LYS A 482 23.39 -29.36 -9.71
CA LYS A 482 23.42 -29.08 -8.28
C LYS A 482 24.64 -28.25 -7.90
N GLN A 483 25.82 -28.56 -8.42
CA GLN A 483 27.05 -27.75 -8.18
C GLN A 483 26.92 -26.29 -8.68
N VAL A 484 26.19 -26.08 -9.77
CA VAL A 484 26.00 -24.73 -10.34
C VAL A 484 24.94 -23.92 -9.60
N VAL A 485 23.83 -24.56 -9.20
CA VAL A 485 22.67 -23.87 -8.62
C VAL A 485 22.71 -23.80 -7.09
N SER A 486 23.52 -24.63 -6.42
CA SER A 486 23.68 -24.61 -4.95
C SER A 486 24.17 -23.26 -4.48
N GLY A 487 23.50 -22.72 -3.47
CA GLY A 487 23.87 -21.45 -2.88
C GLY A 487 25.28 -21.50 -2.27
N ASP A 488 26.17 -20.65 -2.78
CA ASP A 488 27.45 -20.35 -2.17
C ASP A 488 27.45 -18.89 -1.74
N LEU A 489 27.42 -18.67 -0.42
CA LEU A 489 27.25 -17.34 0.14
C LEU A 489 28.29 -16.33 -0.37
N ASN A 490 29.57 -16.73 -0.44
CA ASN A 490 30.64 -15.81 -0.84
C ASN A 490 30.57 -15.49 -2.35
N ARG A 491 30.36 -16.52 -3.18
CA ARG A 491 30.19 -16.36 -4.62
C ARG A 491 28.98 -15.48 -4.93
N ASP A 492 27.85 -15.74 -4.28
CA ASP A 492 26.59 -15.09 -4.57
C ASP A 492 26.54 -13.65 -4.01
N LEU A 493 27.22 -13.37 -2.89
CA LEU A 493 27.45 -12.00 -2.42
C LEU A 493 28.22 -11.17 -3.45
N GLU A 494 29.28 -11.71 -4.05
CA GLU A 494 30.03 -10.98 -5.08
C GLU A 494 29.24 -10.87 -6.41
N LEU A 495 28.52 -11.91 -6.80
CA LEU A 495 27.68 -11.89 -8.01
C LEU A 495 26.57 -10.85 -7.92
N PHE A 496 25.92 -10.73 -6.77
CA PHE A 496 24.80 -9.82 -6.52
C PHE A 496 25.20 -8.56 -5.76
N ARG A 497 26.50 -8.28 -5.65
CA ARG A 497 27.06 -7.15 -4.92
C ARG A 497 26.39 -5.80 -5.25
N PRO A 498 26.14 -5.43 -6.52
CA PRO A 498 25.55 -4.12 -6.83
C PRO A 498 24.17 -3.93 -6.22
N GLU A 499 23.31 -4.95 -6.27
CA GLU A 499 21.96 -4.84 -5.70
C GLU A 499 21.96 -4.85 -4.17
N ILE A 500 22.82 -5.70 -3.55
CA ILE A 500 22.98 -5.80 -2.09
C ILE A 500 23.54 -4.50 -1.53
N THR A 501 24.57 -3.94 -2.18
CA THR A 501 25.14 -2.64 -1.81
C THR A 501 24.09 -1.53 -1.82
N THR A 502 23.26 -1.47 -2.87
CA THR A 502 22.19 -0.46 -2.94
C THR A 502 21.22 -0.58 -1.76
N VAL A 503 20.75 -1.79 -1.44
CA VAL A 503 19.83 -1.99 -0.30
C VAL A 503 20.51 -1.66 1.04
N LEU A 504 21.78 -2.03 1.20
CA LEU A 504 22.56 -1.69 2.41
C LEU A 504 22.73 -0.18 2.59
N GLU A 505 23.06 0.54 1.51
CA GLU A 505 23.21 2.00 1.55
C GLU A 505 21.90 2.68 1.94
N GLU A 506 20.79 2.26 1.33
CA GLU A 506 19.45 2.74 1.68
C GLU A 506 19.13 2.51 3.15
N GLU A 507 19.41 1.31 3.66
CA GLU A 507 19.12 0.92 5.03
C GLU A 507 20.03 1.62 6.03
N ILE A 508 21.32 1.76 5.75
CA ILE A 508 22.28 2.50 6.58
C ILE A 508 21.90 3.98 6.64
N VAL A 509 21.66 4.63 5.49
CA VAL A 509 21.29 6.05 5.43
C VAL A 509 20.03 6.32 6.25
N SER A 510 19.05 5.41 6.23
CA SER A 510 17.82 5.57 7.02
C SER A 510 18.07 5.62 8.54
N ARG A 511 19.18 5.06 9.05
CA ARG A 511 19.54 5.09 10.47
C ARG A 511 20.00 6.48 10.95
N TYR A 512 20.43 7.32 10.03
CA TYR A 512 20.96 8.66 10.34
C TYR A 512 20.01 9.77 9.87
N TYR A 513 19.36 9.57 8.72
CA TYR A 513 18.60 10.59 8.03
C TYR A 513 17.14 10.21 7.79
N HIS A 514 16.65 9.15 8.45
CA HIS A 514 15.25 8.68 8.41
C HIS A 514 14.71 8.44 6.98
N GLN A 515 13.39 8.50 6.80
CA GLN A 515 12.76 8.27 5.50
C GLN A 515 13.12 9.34 4.46
N SER A 516 13.29 10.58 4.88
CA SER A 516 13.70 11.65 3.98
C SER A 516 15.10 11.43 3.42
N GLY A 517 16.03 10.91 4.23
CA GLY A 517 17.36 10.53 3.80
C GLY A 517 17.35 9.31 2.89
N ARG A 518 16.56 8.27 3.22
CA ARG A 518 16.38 7.10 2.35
C ARG A 518 15.89 7.51 0.97
N ALA A 519 14.89 8.38 0.89
CA ALA A 519 14.37 8.87 -0.38
C ALA A 519 15.47 9.55 -1.22
N ARG A 520 16.27 10.43 -0.60
CA ARG A 520 17.39 11.10 -1.29
C ARG A 520 18.47 10.15 -1.77
N GLN A 521 18.73 9.06 -1.04
CA GLN A 521 19.73 8.04 -1.42
C GLN A 521 19.27 7.23 -2.64
N VAL A 522 17.95 6.95 -2.76
CA VAL A 522 17.39 6.13 -3.83
C VAL A 522 17.26 6.88 -5.15
N ILE A 523 16.88 8.16 -5.11
CA ILE A 523 16.53 8.98 -6.28
C ILE A 523 17.57 8.94 -7.40
N PRO A 524 18.90 9.11 -7.16
CA PRO A 524 19.90 9.13 -8.21
C PRO A 524 20.02 7.84 -9.02
N ASN A 525 19.65 6.70 -8.41
CA ASN A 525 19.79 5.36 -8.99
C ASN A 525 18.46 4.76 -9.46
N ASP A 526 17.37 5.52 -9.40
CA ASP A 526 16.02 5.04 -9.74
C ASP A 526 15.75 5.14 -11.24
N GLN A 527 15.72 3.99 -11.93
CA GLN A 527 15.48 3.91 -13.37
C GLN A 527 14.14 4.51 -13.81
N THR A 528 13.11 4.46 -12.96
CA THR A 528 11.79 5.02 -13.29
C THR A 528 11.83 6.55 -13.24
N ILE A 529 12.53 7.11 -12.26
CA ILE A 529 12.76 8.56 -12.15
C ILE A 529 13.63 9.03 -13.30
N ALA A 530 14.73 8.32 -13.61
CA ALA A 530 15.60 8.64 -14.73
C ALA A 530 14.83 8.67 -16.07
N LYS A 531 13.95 7.67 -16.30
CA LYS A 531 13.10 7.64 -17.50
C LYS A 531 12.09 8.79 -17.55
N ALA A 532 11.56 9.19 -16.41
CA ALA A 532 10.66 10.34 -16.33
C ALA A 532 11.37 11.66 -16.69
N VAL A 533 12.58 11.87 -16.16
CA VAL A 533 13.41 13.03 -16.50
C VAL A 533 13.75 13.04 -17.99
N GLU A 534 14.17 11.90 -18.56
CA GLU A 534 14.45 11.75 -20.00
C GLU A 534 13.26 12.19 -20.86
N ILE A 535 12.05 11.69 -20.55
CA ILE A 535 10.84 12.03 -21.31
C ILE A 535 10.47 13.51 -21.15
N LEU A 536 10.55 14.04 -19.93
CA LEU A 536 10.21 15.45 -19.67
C LEU A 536 11.21 16.43 -20.29
N SER A 537 12.47 16.01 -20.49
CA SER A 537 13.50 16.81 -21.16
C SER A 537 13.36 16.79 -22.68
N ASN A 538 12.63 15.81 -23.25
CA ASN A 538 12.38 15.68 -24.70
C ASN A 538 10.93 16.06 -25.02
N GLN A 539 10.71 17.34 -25.35
CA GLN A 539 9.36 17.86 -25.62
C GLN A 539 8.63 17.14 -26.76
N GLU A 540 9.35 16.76 -27.81
CA GLU A 540 8.76 16.08 -28.98
C GLU A 540 8.24 14.69 -28.57
N GLU A 541 9.06 13.91 -27.88
CA GLU A 541 8.66 12.58 -27.38
C GLU A 541 7.52 12.67 -26.35
N TYR A 542 7.58 13.65 -25.44
CA TYR A 542 6.52 13.91 -24.47
C TYR A 542 5.18 14.19 -25.15
N LEU A 543 5.14 15.09 -26.13
CA LEU A 543 3.90 15.42 -26.86
C LEU A 543 3.40 14.22 -27.67
N LYS A 544 4.29 13.48 -28.34
CA LYS A 544 3.94 12.25 -29.07
C LYS A 544 3.29 11.21 -28.17
N LEU A 545 3.81 11.00 -26.96
CA LEU A 545 3.22 10.09 -25.97
C LEU A 545 1.83 10.55 -25.51
N LEU A 546 1.55 11.84 -25.52
CA LEU A 546 0.23 12.40 -25.25
C LEU A 546 -0.73 12.39 -26.46
N GLY A 547 -0.28 11.93 -27.64
CA GLY A 547 -1.09 11.96 -28.85
C GLY A 547 -1.25 13.37 -29.44
N LYS A 548 -0.29 14.26 -29.22
CA LYS A 548 -0.30 15.68 -29.66
C LYS A 548 0.78 15.96 -30.67
#